data_d9ba659deb46a85195eac8d0cd07176e
#
_entry.id   d9ba659deb46a85195eac8d0cd07176e
#
_cell.length_a   1.000
_cell.length_b   1.000
_cell.length_c   1.000
_cell.angle_alpha   90.00
_cell.angle_beta   90.00
_cell.angle_gamma   90.00
#
_symmetry.space_group_name_H-M   'P 1'
#
loop_
_entity.id
_entity.type
_entity.pdbx_description
1 polymer ?
#
loop_
_entity_poly.entity_id
_entity_poly.type
_entity_poly.pdbx_seq_one_letter_code
_entity_poly.pdbx_strand_id
1 'polypeptide(L)'
;MMTVYGFQQVQLLNLAYAFQHIQDKNIDKQLISTNNFIKEDIFLHTTISTLTDKSLDIEKNMFTNKDSFELNKYSIEEFTVPSGSHPHDVAPAPDGTIWYTAQGSGELGHLDPSTGVTRHIQLGNGSAPHGVIVGPDDAPWITDGGLNAIVRVDPITNETRIFSLPEDIAYANLNTATFDQSGILWFTGQSGMYGRLDPANGNIKIFSSPKGPGPYGITTTPDGEVYFASLAGSYIARIDLESGNVTILEPPTPEQGARRVWSDSFNRIWVSEWNSGKLGVYNPDNKSWNEWQIPGENPLPYAVYVDEHDMVWISDFASNSLLRFDPILEKFGEFKLPTKDAKVRQLLGIHGEVWGAESNTDKLVRIQMSN
;
A
#
# COMPACT_ATOMS: atom_id res chain seq x y z
N MET A 1 26.32 19.37 -2.39
CA MET A 1 26.66 18.40 -3.44
C MET A 1 25.50 17.41 -3.73
N MET A 2 24.29 17.68 -3.24
CA MET A 2 23.09 16.82 -3.40
C MET A 2 22.15 17.18 -4.56
N THR A 3 22.43 18.22 -5.33
CA THR A 3 21.51 18.73 -6.37
C THR A 3 21.80 18.28 -7.80
N VAL A 4 22.87 17.55 -8.04
CA VAL A 4 23.27 17.15 -9.41
C VAL A 4 22.77 15.73 -9.73
N TYR A 5 22.61 14.83 -8.75
CA TYR A 5 22.17 13.45 -8.97
C TYR A 5 20.66 13.33 -9.30
N GLY A 6 19.82 14.14 -8.66
CA GLY A 6 18.37 14.13 -8.92
C GLY A 6 18.00 14.62 -10.32
N PHE A 7 18.75 15.57 -10.87
CA PHE A 7 18.47 16.13 -12.21
C PHE A 7 18.86 15.17 -13.35
N GLN A 8 19.86 14.33 -13.15
CA GLN A 8 20.26 13.33 -14.16
C GLN A 8 19.31 12.14 -14.21
N GLN A 9 18.73 11.71 -13.09
CA GLN A 9 17.73 10.63 -13.09
C GLN A 9 16.43 11.04 -13.78
N VAL A 10 15.94 12.24 -13.55
CA VAL A 10 14.73 12.76 -14.22
C VAL A 10 14.94 12.93 -15.73
N GLN A 11 16.13 13.31 -16.19
CA GLN A 11 16.43 13.41 -17.62
C GLN A 11 16.55 12.04 -18.29
N LEU A 12 17.07 11.02 -17.63
CA LEU A 12 17.17 9.66 -18.15
C LEU A 12 15.80 8.97 -18.23
N LEU A 13 14.95 9.15 -17.23
CA LEU A 13 13.55 8.67 -17.24
C LEU A 13 12.73 9.32 -18.36
N ASN A 14 12.87 10.62 -18.56
CA ASN A 14 12.21 11.33 -19.67
C ASN A 14 12.72 10.90 -21.05
N LEU A 15 13.99 10.50 -21.19
CA LEU A 15 14.52 9.94 -22.42
C LEU A 15 13.98 8.51 -22.69
N ALA A 16 13.89 7.65 -21.66
CA ALA A 16 13.31 6.31 -21.78
C ALA A 16 11.82 6.38 -22.16
N TYR A 17 11.06 7.28 -21.56
CA TYR A 17 9.65 7.53 -21.90
C TYR A 17 9.46 8.05 -23.32
N ALA A 18 10.33 8.95 -23.78
CA ALA A 18 10.33 9.45 -25.15
C ALA A 18 10.66 8.35 -26.19
N PHE A 19 11.55 7.41 -25.84
CA PHE A 19 11.90 6.28 -26.72
C PHE A 19 10.77 5.26 -26.84
N GLN A 20 10.07 4.94 -25.73
CA GLN A 20 8.90 4.05 -25.76
C GLN A 20 7.79 4.62 -26.67
N HIS A 21 7.55 5.93 -26.59
CA HIS A 21 6.55 6.61 -27.44
C HIS A 21 6.91 6.70 -28.92
N ILE A 22 8.19 6.55 -29.30
CA ILE A 22 8.64 6.53 -30.69
C ILE A 22 8.45 5.13 -31.31
N GLN A 23 8.53 4.06 -30.53
CA GLN A 23 8.28 2.69 -31.00
C GLN A 23 6.79 2.39 -31.25
N ASP A 24 5.87 3.03 -30.52
CA ASP A 24 4.43 2.81 -30.66
C ASP A 24 3.77 3.57 -31.83
N LYS A 25 4.49 4.46 -32.49
CA LYS A 25 3.99 5.09 -33.74
C LYS A 25 4.39 4.27 -34.94
N ASN A 26 3.48 3.38 -35.37
CA ASN A 26 3.50 2.76 -36.71
C ASN A 26 3.55 3.85 -37.79
N ILE A 27 4.74 4.15 -38.29
CA ILE A 27 4.91 4.97 -39.51
C ILE A 27 4.84 4.06 -40.70
N ASP A 28 3.78 4.27 -41.50
CA ASP A 28 3.53 3.60 -42.77
C ASP A 28 4.76 3.59 -43.66
N LYS A 29 5.17 2.38 -44.08
CA LYS A 29 6.21 2.17 -45.07
C LYS A 29 5.66 2.44 -46.47
N GLN A 30 5.77 3.67 -46.95
CA GLN A 30 5.75 3.93 -48.41
C GLN A 30 6.78 4.96 -48.81
N LEU A 31 7.67 4.48 -49.69
CA LEU A 31 8.58 5.19 -50.61
C LEU A 31 9.66 6.10 -50.01
N ILE A 32 10.91 5.72 -50.20
CA ILE A 32 11.87 6.52 -50.99
C ILE A 32 13.08 5.62 -51.34
N SER A 33 13.37 5.51 -52.61
CA SER A 33 14.57 4.89 -53.18
C SER A 33 15.72 5.90 -53.21
N THR A 34 16.82 5.66 -52.47
CA THR A 34 18.17 6.09 -52.84
C THR A 34 19.22 5.39 -52.01
N ASN A 35 20.19 4.79 -52.63
CA ASN A 35 21.25 3.91 -52.08
C ASN A 35 22.26 4.56 -51.09
N ASN A 36 22.13 5.82 -50.76
CA ASN A 36 23.03 6.48 -49.80
C ASN A 36 22.47 6.57 -48.38
N PHE A 37 21.15 6.46 -48.20
CA PHE A 37 20.52 6.49 -46.87
C PHE A 37 20.69 5.18 -46.08
N ILE A 38 20.83 4.05 -46.79
CA ILE A 38 20.92 2.72 -46.15
C ILE A 38 22.19 2.55 -45.30
N LYS A 39 23.28 3.22 -45.65
CA LYS A 39 24.54 3.13 -44.85
C LYS A 39 24.49 3.96 -43.57
N GLU A 40 23.82 5.11 -43.58
CA GLU A 40 23.63 5.94 -42.39
C GLU A 40 22.59 5.33 -41.43
N ASP A 41 21.51 4.75 -41.98
CA ASP A 41 20.51 4.04 -41.18
C ASP A 41 21.05 2.76 -40.51
N ILE A 42 21.87 1.98 -41.21
CA ILE A 42 22.52 0.81 -40.60
C ILE A 42 23.53 1.22 -39.53
N PHE A 43 24.28 2.30 -39.75
CA PHE A 43 25.20 2.82 -38.74
C PHE A 43 24.46 3.42 -37.56
N LEU A 44 23.38 4.13 -37.77
CA LEU A 44 22.51 4.67 -36.74
C LEU A 44 21.82 3.54 -35.96
N HIS A 45 21.25 2.54 -36.62
CA HIS A 45 20.65 1.36 -35.97
C HIS A 45 21.66 0.53 -35.17
N THR A 46 22.87 0.33 -35.69
CA THR A 46 23.90 -0.40 -34.95
C THR A 46 24.43 0.41 -33.76
N THR A 47 24.54 1.73 -33.93
CA THR A 47 24.96 2.63 -32.84
C THR A 47 23.88 2.76 -31.75
N ILE A 48 22.60 2.81 -32.15
CA ILE A 48 21.47 2.82 -31.22
C ILE A 48 21.33 1.48 -30.49
N SER A 49 21.48 0.33 -31.18
CA SER A 49 21.42 -0.98 -30.51
C SER A 49 22.58 -1.19 -29.55
N THR A 50 23.79 -0.76 -29.91
CA THR A 50 24.96 -0.82 -29.00
C THR A 50 24.90 0.18 -27.85
N LEU A 51 24.22 1.32 -28.02
CA LEU A 51 23.95 2.27 -26.93
C LEU A 51 22.82 1.79 -26.00
N THR A 52 21.77 1.15 -26.54
CA THR A 52 20.70 0.54 -25.72
C THR A 52 21.21 -0.69 -24.99
N ASP A 53 22.02 -1.56 -25.59
CA ASP A 53 22.65 -2.69 -24.91
C ASP A 53 23.63 -2.22 -23.82
N LYS A 54 24.43 -1.18 -24.09
CA LYS A 54 25.31 -0.59 -23.08
C LYS A 54 24.56 0.18 -21.99
N SER A 55 23.44 0.84 -22.31
CA SER A 55 22.62 1.50 -21.28
C SER A 55 21.87 0.48 -20.42
N LEU A 56 21.35 -0.60 -21.01
CA LEU A 56 20.77 -1.74 -20.28
C LEU A 56 21.83 -2.47 -19.43
N ASP A 57 23.06 -2.61 -19.91
CA ASP A 57 24.15 -3.20 -19.12
C ASP A 57 24.66 -2.22 -18.04
N ILE A 58 24.63 -0.92 -18.28
CA ILE A 58 24.94 0.11 -17.28
C ILE A 58 23.80 0.18 -16.26
N GLU A 59 22.53 0.14 -16.66
CA GLU A 59 21.41 0.03 -15.75
C GLU A 59 21.45 -1.28 -14.97
N LYS A 60 21.63 -2.44 -15.62
CA LYS A 60 21.84 -3.70 -14.91
C LYS A 60 23.03 -3.63 -13.96
N ASN A 61 24.16 -3.04 -14.35
CA ASN A 61 25.34 -2.91 -13.47
C ASN A 61 25.21 -1.81 -12.41
N MET A 62 24.42 -0.75 -12.63
CA MET A 62 24.08 0.23 -11.59
C MET A 62 23.06 -0.33 -10.59
N PHE A 63 22.12 -1.20 -11.03
CA PHE A 63 21.13 -1.86 -10.19
C PHE A 63 21.56 -3.25 -9.69
N THR A 64 22.63 -3.86 -10.21
CA THR A 64 23.32 -5.01 -9.61
C THR A 64 24.21 -4.61 -8.44
N ASN A 65 24.10 -3.35 -7.98
CA ASN A 65 24.67 -3.03 -6.70
C ASN A 65 24.04 -3.96 -5.66
N LYS A 66 24.87 -4.83 -5.13
CA LYS A 66 24.62 -5.83 -4.10
C LYS A 66 23.90 -5.26 -2.87
N ASP A 67 23.70 -3.94 -2.86
CA ASP A 67 23.21 -3.14 -1.74
C ASP A 67 21.66 -3.14 -1.58
N SER A 68 20.88 -3.35 -2.64
CA SER A 68 19.41 -3.31 -2.54
C SER A 68 18.80 -4.55 -1.85
N PHE A 69 19.56 -5.66 -1.78
CA PHE A 69 19.12 -6.92 -1.16
C PHE A 69 19.91 -7.28 0.12
N GLU A 70 20.76 -6.38 0.64
CA GLU A 70 21.47 -6.62 1.88
C GLU A 70 20.50 -6.46 3.08
N LEU A 71 19.78 -7.54 3.39
CA LEU A 71 18.86 -7.62 4.55
C LEU A 71 19.58 -7.34 5.88
N ASN A 72 20.91 -7.49 5.93
CA ASN A 72 21.77 -7.16 7.05
C ASN A 72 21.88 -5.65 7.35
N LYS A 73 21.43 -4.79 6.44
CA LYS A 73 21.32 -3.35 6.65
C LYS A 73 20.03 -2.93 7.37
N TYR A 74 19.16 -3.87 7.70
CA TYR A 74 17.91 -3.58 8.41
C TYR A 74 17.96 -4.13 9.82
N SER A 75 17.43 -3.38 10.76
CA SER A 75 17.16 -3.83 12.13
C SER A 75 15.68 -4.07 12.32
N ILE A 76 15.36 -5.06 13.16
CA ILE A 76 13.98 -5.34 13.60
C ILE A 76 13.90 -5.04 15.09
N GLU A 77 12.89 -4.27 15.47
CA GLU A 77 12.63 -3.94 16.85
C GLU A 77 11.15 -4.14 17.17
N GLU A 78 10.85 -4.69 18.36
CA GLU A 78 9.50 -4.89 18.85
C GLU A 78 9.23 -4.01 20.05
N PHE A 79 8.06 -3.38 20.09
CA PHE A 79 7.59 -2.52 21.18
C PHE A 79 6.38 -3.15 21.82
N THR A 80 6.47 -3.48 23.12
CA THR A 80 5.36 -4.04 23.87
C THR A 80 4.30 -2.96 24.13
N VAL A 81 3.05 -3.27 23.83
CA VAL A 81 1.89 -2.46 24.18
C VAL A 81 1.11 -3.12 25.33
N PRO A 82 0.18 -2.42 26.02
CA PRO A 82 -0.58 -2.99 27.10
C PRO A 82 -1.25 -4.33 26.75
N SER A 83 -1.19 -5.28 27.66
CA SER A 83 -1.75 -6.62 27.47
C SER A 83 -3.26 -6.57 27.21
N GLY A 84 -3.71 -7.35 26.21
CA GLY A 84 -5.10 -7.36 25.77
C GLY A 84 -5.45 -6.28 24.77
N SER A 85 -4.48 -5.48 24.33
CA SER A 85 -4.67 -4.48 23.27
C SER A 85 -5.05 -5.12 21.94
N HIS A 86 -4.46 -6.28 21.61
CA HIS A 86 -4.61 -6.93 20.28
C HIS A 86 -4.51 -5.90 19.15
N PRO A 87 -3.34 -5.24 18.98
CA PRO A 87 -3.18 -4.15 18.02
C PRO A 87 -3.48 -4.64 16.61
N HIS A 88 -4.22 -3.83 15.81
CA HIS A 88 -4.66 -4.26 14.50
C HIS A 88 -3.99 -3.49 13.36
N ASP A 89 -4.12 -2.17 13.33
CA ASP A 89 -3.49 -1.29 12.32
C ASP A 89 -2.58 -0.27 13.04
N VAL A 90 -1.58 0.22 12.30
CA VAL A 90 -0.63 1.28 12.73
C VAL A 90 -0.69 2.45 11.78
N ALA A 91 -0.41 3.66 12.28
CA ALA A 91 -0.27 4.87 11.48
C ALA A 91 0.87 5.74 12.05
N PRO A 92 2.06 5.70 11.42
CA PRO A 92 3.13 6.64 11.75
C PRO A 92 2.69 8.08 11.56
N ALA A 93 2.95 8.91 12.57
CA ALA A 93 2.62 10.33 12.57
C ALA A 93 3.83 11.19 12.15
N PRO A 94 3.62 12.43 11.62
CA PRO A 94 4.70 13.30 11.19
C PRO A 94 5.69 13.69 12.30
N ASP A 95 5.28 13.62 13.58
CA ASP A 95 6.13 13.89 14.74
C ASP A 95 7.01 12.70 15.17
N GLY A 96 6.94 11.58 14.41
CA GLY A 96 7.69 10.35 14.68
C GLY A 96 7.05 9.42 15.70
N THR A 97 5.86 9.73 16.21
CA THR A 97 5.07 8.83 17.06
C THR A 97 4.22 7.89 16.23
N ILE A 98 3.69 6.84 16.85
CA ILE A 98 2.91 5.81 16.16
C ILE A 98 1.53 5.68 16.79
N TRP A 99 0.50 5.97 16.01
CA TRP A 99 -0.87 5.62 16.36
C TRP A 99 -1.13 4.15 16.04
N TYR A 100 -1.91 3.48 16.86
CA TYR A 100 -2.36 2.11 16.58
C TYR A 100 -3.75 1.85 17.14
N THR A 101 -4.51 1.01 16.48
CA THR A 101 -5.79 0.54 16.99
C THR A 101 -5.59 -0.59 17.97
N ALA A 102 -5.99 -0.39 19.22
CA ALA A 102 -6.01 -1.42 20.26
C ALA A 102 -7.39 -2.09 20.23
N GLN A 103 -7.62 -2.96 19.23
CA GLN A 103 -8.94 -3.53 18.92
C GLN A 103 -9.53 -4.31 20.10
N GLY A 104 -8.68 -5.03 20.83
CA GLY A 104 -9.12 -5.86 21.96
C GLY A 104 -9.61 -5.06 23.17
N SER A 105 -9.01 -3.88 23.41
CA SER A 105 -9.41 -2.99 24.51
C SER A 105 -10.39 -1.89 24.13
N GLY A 106 -10.65 -1.71 22.81
CA GLY A 106 -11.55 -0.67 22.31
C GLY A 106 -10.97 0.75 22.39
N GLU A 107 -9.64 0.87 22.23
CA GLU A 107 -8.90 2.11 22.42
C GLU A 107 -8.06 2.48 21.21
N LEU A 108 -7.71 3.75 21.11
CA LEU A 108 -6.62 4.22 20.26
C LEU A 108 -5.34 4.28 21.10
N GLY A 109 -4.33 3.52 20.69
CA GLY A 109 -3.00 3.57 21.31
C GLY A 109 -2.11 4.59 20.62
N HIS A 110 -1.13 5.10 21.35
CA HIS A 110 -0.12 6.04 20.88
C HIS A 110 1.22 5.67 21.50
N LEU A 111 2.19 5.29 20.67
CA LEU A 111 3.54 4.92 21.06
C LEU A 111 4.51 6.04 20.73
N ASP A 112 5.37 6.42 21.66
CA ASP A 112 6.61 7.15 21.40
C ASP A 112 7.76 6.13 21.26
N PRO A 113 8.30 5.90 20.05
CA PRO A 113 9.33 4.88 19.82
C PRO A 113 10.66 5.23 20.50
N SER A 114 10.93 6.51 20.77
CA SER A 114 12.19 6.95 21.37
C SER A 114 12.27 6.58 22.86
N THR A 115 11.13 6.47 23.53
CA THR A 115 11.02 6.13 24.96
C THR A 115 10.39 4.76 25.22
N GLY A 116 9.70 4.19 24.22
CA GLY A 116 8.88 2.98 24.36
C GLY A 116 7.60 3.20 25.17
N VAL A 117 7.27 4.44 25.50
CA VAL A 117 6.07 4.76 26.31
C VAL A 117 4.83 4.75 25.43
N THR A 118 3.79 4.08 25.92
CA THR A 118 2.46 4.06 25.29
C THR A 118 1.44 4.80 26.14
N ARG A 119 0.46 5.42 25.50
CA ARG A 119 -0.76 5.96 26.11
C ARG A 119 -1.97 5.47 25.32
N HIS A 120 -3.12 5.37 25.99
CA HIS A 120 -4.36 4.90 25.38
C HIS A 120 -5.47 5.93 25.53
N ILE A 121 -6.30 6.06 24.50
CA ILE A 121 -7.44 6.98 24.45
C ILE A 121 -8.70 6.14 24.24
N GLN A 122 -9.66 6.25 25.14
CA GLN A 122 -10.97 5.59 25.03
C GLN A 122 -11.77 6.17 23.88
N LEU A 123 -12.24 5.31 22.97
CA LEU A 123 -13.03 5.74 21.80
C LEU A 123 -14.55 5.72 22.05
N GLY A 124 -14.98 5.00 23.08
CA GLY A 124 -16.38 4.90 23.46
C GLY A 124 -16.78 3.50 23.91
N ASN A 125 -17.95 3.40 24.52
CA ASN A 125 -18.45 2.10 25.00
C ASN A 125 -18.83 1.20 23.82
N GLY A 126 -18.27 -0.01 23.78
CA GLY A 126 -18.46 -0.97 22.70
C GLY A 126 -17.56 -0.75 21.48
N SER A 127 -16.58 0.17 21.55
CA SER A 127 -15.57 0.35 20.50
C SER A 127 -14.80 -0.94 20.23
N ALA A 128 -14.54 -1.19 18.95
CA ALA A 128 -13.66 -2.22 18.43
C ALA A 128 -12.97 -1.66 17.19
N PRO A 129 -11.96 -0.78 17.36
CA PRO A 129 -11.31 -0.06 16.29
C PRO A 129 -10.52 -1.02 15.41
N HIS A 130 -10.65 -0.89 14.08
CA HIS A 130 -9.99 -1.76 13.13
C HIS A 130 -8.85 -1.05 12.42
N GLY A 131 -9.15 -0.07 11.56
CA GLY A 131 -8.16 0.69 10.81
C GLY A 131 -7.84 2.03 11.46
N VAL A 132 -6.61 2.51 11.29
CA VAL A 132 -6.21 3.88 11.61
C VAL A 132 -5.32 4.44 10.50
N ILE A 133 -5.55 5.71 10.15
CA ILE A 133 -4.70 6.50 9.25
C ILE A 133 -4.52 7.89 9.86
N VAL A 134 -3.41 8.56 9.51
CA VAL A 134 -3.24 9.99 9.80
C VAL A 134 -3.88 10.78 8.65
N GLY A 135 -4.79 11.67 8.99
CA GLY A 135 -5.49 12.50 8.03
C GLY A 135 -4.67 13.73 7.58
N PRO A 136 -5.18 14.49 6.62
CA PRO A 136 -4.54 15.74 6.16
C PRO A 136 -4.49 16.85 7.21
N ASP A 137 -5.15 16.65 8.34
CA ASP A 137 -5.17 17.49 9.54
C ASP A 137 -4.26 16.98 10.66
N ASP A 138 -3.33 16.07 10.33
CA ASP A 138 -2.40 15.38 11.23
C ASP A 138 -3.08 14.60 12.38
N ALA A 139 -4.39 14.46 12.34
CA ALA A 139 -5.15 13.70 13.33
C ALA A 139 -5.29 12.22 12.94
N PRO A 140 -5.35 11.29 13.91
CA PRO A 140 -5.73 9.91 13.64
C PRO A 140 -7.23 9.79 13.35
N TRP A 141 -7.54 9.10 12.24
CA TRP A 141 -8.88 8.74 11.81
C TRP A 141 -9.04 7.22 11.83
N ILE A 142 -10.08 6.76 12.48
CA ILE A 142 -10.27 5.37 12.85
C ILE A 142 -11.55 4.83 12.21
N THR A 143 -11.50 3.66 11.61
CA THR A 143 -12.68 2.86 11.26
C THR A 143 -13.03 1.97 12.45
N ASP A 144 -14.13 2.24 13.13
CA ASP A 144 -14.52 1.51 14.33
C ASP A 144 -15.71 0.59 14.04
N GLY A 145 -15.44 -0.72 13.99
CA GLY A 145 -16.46 -1.74 13.71
C GLY A 145 -17.44 -1.94 14.86
N GLY A 146 -17.01 -1.73 16.12
CA GLY A 146 -17.85 -1.87 17.28
C GLY A 146 -18.84 -0.72 17.44
N LEU A 147 -18.37 0.51 17.22
CA LEU A 147 -19.23 1.72 17.21
C LEU A 147 -20.01 1.87 15.91
N ASN A 148 -19.67 1.11 14.87
CA ASN A 148 -20.21 1.27 13.51
C ASN A 148 -20.06 2.72 13.03
N ALA A 149 -18.86 3.29 13.18
CA ALA A 149 -18.58 4.71 12.98
C ALA A 149 -17.15 4.95 12.48
N ILE A 150 -16.95 6.13 11.89
CA ILE A 150 -15.62 6.71 11.72
C ILE A 150 -15.35 7.61 12.92
N VAL A 151 -14.20 7.48 13.55
CA VAL A 151 -13.81 8.27 14.72
C VAL A 151 -12.57 9.08 14.39
N ARG A 152 -12.60 10.38 14.65
CA ARG A 152 -11.44 11.25 14.64
C ARG A 152 -11.04 11.58 16.07
N VAL A 153 -9.74 11.51 16.37
CA VAL A 153 -9.22 11.93 17.68
C VAL A 153 -8.33 13.15 17.47
N ASP A 154 -8.54 14.18 18.27
CA ASP A 154 -7.65 15.34 18.30
C ASP A 154 -6.31 14.96 18.95
N PRO A 155 -5.17 15.11 18.25
CA PRO A 155 -3.88 14.64 18.75
C PRO A 155 -3.35 15.43 19.95
N ILE A 156 -3.88 16.64 20.19
CA ILE A 156 -3.45 17.53 21.27
C ILE A 156 -4.37 17.39 22.50
N THR A 157 -5.69 17.46 22.27
CA THR A 157 -6.67 17.46 23.39
C THR A 157 -7.15 16.05 23.73
N ASN A 158 -6.94 15.06 22.86
CA ASN A 158 -7.50 13.69 22.91
C ASN A 158 -9.04 13.66 22.82
N GLU A 159 -9.67 14.74 22.42
CA GLU A 159 -11.12 14.76 22.20
C GLU A 159 -11.48 13.91 20.99
N THR A 160 -12.54 13.11 21.13
CA THR A 160 -13.06 12.24 20.07
C THR A 160 -14.23 12.88 19.37
N ARG A 161 -14.26 12.81 18.04
CA ARG A 161 -15.43 13.13 17.23
C ARG A 161 -15.88 11.87 16.50
N ILE A 162 -17.12 11.46 16.76
CA ILE A 162 -17.72 10.24 16.23
C ILE A 162 -18.68 10.59 15.09
N PHE A 163 -18.49 9.96 13.93
CA PHE A 163 -19.34 10.03 12.76
C PHE A 163 -20.02 8.68 12.58
N SER A 164 -21.18 8.51 13.19
CA SER A 164 -21.94 7.26 13.11
C SER A 164 -22.45 7.01 11.70
N LEU A 165 -22.42 5.76 11.24
CA LEU A 165 -23.06 5.37 10.00
C LEU A 165 -24.58 5.57 10.10
N PRO A 166 -25.30 5.69 8.96
CA PRO A 166 -26.75 5.77 8.95
C PRO A 166 -27.42 4.62 9.71
N GLU A 167 -28.55 4.86 10.39
CA GLU A 167 -29.21 3.90 11.28
C GLU A 167 -29.69 2.62 10.56
N ASP A 168 -29.92 2.68 9.27
CA ASP A 168 -30.29 1.53 8.42
C ASP A 168 -29.10 0.60 8.15
N ILE A 169 -27.86 1.02 8.44
CA ILE A 169 -26.65 0.19 8.38
C ILE A 169 -26.40 -0.44 9.76
N ALA A 170 -27.04 -1.55 10.03
CA ALA A 170 -26.99 -2.20 11.35
C ALA A 170 -25.58 -2.63 11.77
N TYR A 171 -24.78 -3.14 10.84
CA TYR A 171 -23.39 -3.56 11.07
C TYR A 171 -22.60 -3.59 9.76
N ALA A 172 -21.69 -2.64 9.59
CA ALA A 172 -20.87 -2.54 8.39
C ALA A 172 -19.63 -3.46 8.43
N ASN A 173 -19.18 -3.87 9.62
CA ASN A 173 -17.87 -4.51 9.81
C ASN A 173 -16.77 -3.67 9.17
N LEU A 174 -16.65 -2.41 9.61
CA LEU A 174 -15.72 -1.43 9.04
C LEU A 174 -14.27 -1.92 9.07
N ASN A 175 -13.53 -1.65 7.99
CA ASN A 175 -12.17 -2.16 7.83
C ASN A 175 -11.14 -1.04 7.69
N THR A 176 -10.91 -0.54 6.49
CA THR A 176 -9.81 0.39 6.20
C THR A 176 -10.37 1.70 5.63
N ALA A 177 -9.62 2.78 5.76
CA ALA A 177 -9.95 4.07 5.17
C ALA A 177 -8.74 4.69 4.46
N THR A 178 -9.03 5.63 3.56
CA THR A 178 -8.04 6.49 2.88
C THR A 178 -8.67 7.84 2.59
N PHE A 179 -7.86 8.90 2.50
CA PHE A 179 -8.31 10.19 2.02
C PHE A 179 -8.06 10.32 0.53
N ASP A 180 -9.01 10.87 -0.22
CA ASP A 180 -8.73 11.36 -1.56
C ASP A 180 -8.06 12.75 -1.53
N GLN A 181 -7.63 13.22 -2.70
CA GLN A 181 -6.96 14.53 -2.81
C GLN A 181 -7.87 15.74 -2.49
N SER A 182 -9.19 15.54 -2.42
CA SER A 182 -10.15 16.56 -2.03
C SER A 182 -10.41 16.59 -0.52
N GLY A 183 -9.78 15.69 0.24
CA GLY A 183 -9.96 15.55 1.68
C GLY A 183 -11.22 14.78 2.09
N ILE A 184 -11.85 14.07 1.16
CA ILE A 184 -12.95 13.16 1.47
C ILE A 184 -12.36 11.83 1.95
N LEU A 185 -12.85 11.32 3.07
CA LEU A 185 -12.44 10.04 3.61
C LEU A 185 -13.30 8.92 3.00
N TRP A 186 -12.66 8.01 2.26
CA TRP A 186 -13.27 6.80 1.74
C TRP A 186 -12.97 5.62 2.65
N PHE A 187 -13.92 4.70 2.82
CA PHE A 187 -13.79 3.57 3.72
C PHE A 187 -14.50 2.32 3.21
N THR A 188 -14.09 1.17 3.72
CA THR A 188 -14.66 -0.13 3.39
C THR A 188 -15.34 -0.77 4.59
N GLY A 189 -16.34 -1.61 4.32
CA GLY A 189 -17.00 -2.47 5.30
C GLY A 189 -17.23 -3.86 4.75
N GLN A 190 -16.73 -4.86 5.48
CA GLN A 190 -16.69 -6.25 5.02
C GLN A 190 -18.08 -6.87 4.83
N SER A 191 -19.12 -6.28 5.43
CA SER A 191 -20.51 -6.73 5.26
C SER A 191 -21.09 -6.46 3.86
N GLY A 192 -20.27 -5.90 2.93
CA GLY A 192 -20.66 -5.72 1.53
C GLY A 192 -20.92 -4.27 1.15
N MET A 193 -20.19 -3.34 1.73
CA MET A 193 -20.34 -1.92 1.47
C MET A 193 -19.01 -1.19 1.40
N TYR A 194 -18.98 -0.03 0.80
CA TYR A 194 -17.98 1.01 0.93
C TYR A 194 -18.70 2.34 1.06
N GLY A 195 -17.98 3.37 1.50
CA GLY A 195 -18.62 4.66 1.73
C GLY A 195 -17.63 5.80 1.70
N ARG A 196 -18.16 7.01 1.78
CA ARG A 196 -17.36 8.22 1.94
C ARG A 196 -17.95 9.10 3.04
N LEU A 197 -17.05 9.79 3.74
CA LEU A 197 -17.36 10.80 4.74
C LEU A 197 -16.75 12.12 4.28
N ASP A 198 -17.52 13.20 4.27
CA ASP A 198 -17.03 14.56 4.16
C ASP A 198 -16.72 15.09 5.57
N PRO A 199 -15.44 15.24 5.96
CA PRO A 199 -15.07 15.71 7.29
C PRO A 199 -15.56 17.12 7.64
N ALA A 200 -15.76 17.97 6.63
CA ALA A 200 -16.15 19.36 6.83
C ALA A 200 -17.57 19.51 7.38
N ASN A 201 -18.49 18.64 6.92
CA ASN A 201 -19.91 18.72 7.30
C ASN A 201 -20.43 17.45 7.99
N GLY A 202 -19.64 16.35 8.00
CA GLY A 202 -20.00 15.08 8.59
C GLY A 202 -20.95 14.22 7.74
N ASN A 203 -21.17 14.59 6.48
CA ASN A 203 -22.05 13.82 5.59
C ASN A 203 -21.42 12.48 5.20
N ILE A 204 -22.15 11.40 5.44
CA ILE A 204 -21.75 10.05 5.05
C ILE A 204 -22.64 9.58 3.91
N LYS A 205 -22.02 8.99 2.88
CA LYS A 205 -22.72 8.31 1.79
C LYS A 205 -22.22 6.88 1.69
N ILE A 206 -23.16 5.92 1.65
CA ILE A 206 -22.90 4.49 1.58
C ILE A 206 -23.23 3.96 0.19
N PHE A 207 -22.43 3.00 -0.27
CA PHE A 207 -22.60 2.30 -1.55
C PHE A 207 -22.53 0.79 -1.31
N SER A 208 -23.36 0.05 -2.00
CA SER A 208 -23.32 -1.41 -1.97
C SER A 208 -22.17 -1.94 -2.83
N SER A 209 -21.42 -2.90 -2.30
CA SER A 209 -20.39 -3.61 -3.06
C SER A 209 -21.03 -4.48 -4.15
N PRO A 210 -20.50 -4.48 -5.41
CA PRO A 210 -21.12 -5.19 -6.53
C PRO A 210 -21.26 -6.70 -6.35
N LYS A 211 -20.33 -7.32 -5.62
CA LYS A 211 -20.34 -8.78 -5.35
C LYS A 211 -20.67 -9.11 -3.88
N GLY A 212 -21.33 -8.18 -3.16
CA GLY A 212 -21.71 -8.38 -1.76
C GLY A 212 -20.54 -8.31 -0.77
N PRO A 213 -20.53 -9.15 0.29
CA PRO A 213 -19.51 -9.11 1.33
C PRO A 213 -18.08 -9.24 0.79
N GLY A 214 -17.13 -8.55 1.45
CA GLY A 214 -15.72 -8.69 1.17
C GLY A 214 -14.87 -7.43 1.04
N PRO A 215 -15.40 -6.18 0.82
CA PRO A 215 -14.54 -5.00 0.78
C PRO A 215 -13.64 -4.92 2.00
N TYR A 216 -12.33 -4.73 1.77
CA TYR A 216 -11.29 -4.84 2.79
C TYR A 216 -10.31 -3.67 2.73
N GLY A 217 -9.12 -3.85 2.16
CA GLY A 217 -8.13 -2.77 2.00
C GLY A 217 -8.59 -1.70 1.00
N ILE A 218 -8.18 -0.46 1.22
CA ILE A 218 -8.45 0.68 0.33
C ILE A 218 -7.23 1.59 0.30
N THR A 219 -6.94 2.19 -0.84
CA THR A 219 -5.81 3.11 -1.03
C THR A 219 -6.13 4.19 -2.03
N THR A 220 -5.43 5.31 -1.94
CA THR A 220 -5.42 6.40 -2.93
C THR A 220 -4.08 6.40 -3.63
N THR A 221 -4.08 6.48 -4.96
CA THR A 221 -2.88 6.59 -5.77
C THR A 221 -2.30 8.01 -5.76
N PRO A 222 -1.03 8.20 -6.12
CA PRO A 222 -0.43 9.54 -6.27
C PRO A 222 -1.18 10.47 -7.23
N ASP A 223 -1.83 9.94 -8.27
CA ASP A 223 -2.67 10.73 -9.19
C ASP A 223 -4.12 10.94 -8.71
N GLY A 224 -4.47 10.44 -7.52
CA GLY A 224 -5.72 10.71 -6.82
C GLY A 224 -6.85 9.71 -7.04
N GLU A 225 -6.60 8.64 -7.78
CA GLU A 225 -7.59 7.56 -7.95
C GLU A 225 -7.72 6.71 -6.68
N VAL A 226 -8.91 6.25 -6.36
CA VAL A 226 -9.16 5.42 -5.18
C VAL A 226 -9.52 4.00 -5.59
N TYR A 227 -8.82 3.03 -4.98
CA TYR A 227 -9.02 1.60 -5.21
C TYR A 227 -9.26 0.86 -3.90
N PHE A 228 -10.16 -0.13 -3.93
CA PHE A 228 -10.30 -1.06 -2.81
C PHE A 228 -10.19 -2.52 -3.26
N ALA A 229 -9.79 -3.39 -2.33
CA ALA A 229 -9.79 -4.83 -2.49
C ALA A 229 -11.05 -5.44 -1.89
N SER A 230 -11.53 -6.54 -2.48
CA SER A 230 -12.61 -7.35 -1.95
C SER A 230 -12.13 -8.77 -1.69
N LEU A 231 -11.93 -9.12 -0.43
CA LEU A 231 -11.39 -10.41 -0.01
C LEU A 231 -12.29 -11.57 -0.44
N ALA A 232 -13.57 -11.54 -0.07
CA ALA A 232 -14.51 -12.59 -0.42
C ALA A 232 -14.95 -12.51 -1.89
N GLY A 233 -14.92 -11.32 -2.50
CA GLY A 233 -15.27 -11.14 -3.90
C GLY A 233 -14.13 -11.44 -4.87
N SER A 234 -12.88 -11.54 -4.37
CA SER A 234 -11.66 -11.81 -5.17
C SER A 234 -11.48 -10.86 -6.34
N TYR A 235 -11.54 -9.54 -6.08
CA TYR A 235 -11.29 -8.49 -7.06
C TYR A 235 -10.73 -7.23 -6.40
N ILE A 236 -10.17 -6.33 -7.19
CA ILE A 236 -10.02 -4.93 -6.80
C ILE A 236 -11.02 -4.08 -7.57
N ALA A 237 -11.34 -2.90 -7.07
CA ALA A 237 -12.26 -1.98 -7.72
C ALA A 237 -11.72 -0.55 -7.67
N ARG A 238 -11.80 0.16 -8.80
CA ARG A 238 -11.59 1.60 -8.88
C ARG A 238 -12.91 2.32 -8.63
N ILE A 239 -12.90 3.31 -7.75
CA ILE A 239 -14.07 4.14 -7.43
C ILE A 239 -14.08 5.37 -8.34
N ASP A 240 -15.20 5.66 -8.97
CA ASP A 240 -15.49 6.95 -9.56
C ASP A 240 -15.87 7.93 -8.44
N LEU A 241 -15.02 8.91 -8.16
CA LEU A 241 -15.15 9.77 -6.96
C LEU A 241 -16.38 10.69 -6.98
N GLU A 242 -16.92 11.00 -8.17
CA GLU A 242 -18.10 11.85 -8.30
C GLU A 242 -19.37 11.05 -8.01
N SER A 243 -19.59 9.95 -8.76
CA SER A 243 -20.80 9.12 -8.65
C SER A 243 -20.74 8.14 -7.47
N GLY A 244 -19.56 7.66 -7.10
CA GLY A 244 -19.33 6.55 -6.21
C GLY A 244 -19.44 5.18 -6.86
N ASN A 245 -19.71 5.11 -8.16
CA ASN A 245 -19.75 3.82 -8.88
C ASN A 245 -18.36 3.21 -8.98
N VAL A 246 -18.29 1.89 -9.18
CA VAL A 246 -17.02 1.19 -9.26
C VAL A 246 -16.82 0.44 -10.57
N THR A 247 -15.58 0.38 -11.02
CA THR A 247 -15.13 -0.51 -12.07
C THR A 247 -14.40 -1.68 -11.42
N ILE A 248 -14.90 -2.91 -11.64
CA ILE A 248 -14.28 -4.14 -11.14
C ILE A 248 -13.09 -4.50 -12.03
N LEU A 249 -11.98 -4.88 -11.39
CA LEU A 249 -10.74 -5.33 -12.00
C LEU A 249 -10.40 -6.69 -11.38
N GLU A 250 -10.54 -7.73 -12.18
CA GLU A 250 -10.33 -9.11 -11.72
C GLU A 250 -8.89 -9.53 -11.97
N PRO A 251 -8.13 -9.95 -10.93
CA PRO A 251 -6.82 -10.56 -11.10
C PRO A 251 -6.89 -11.85 -11.93
N PRO A 252 -5.77 -12.25 -12.58
CA PRO A 252 -5.72 -13.45 -13.42
C PRO A 252 -6.00 -14.75 -12.67
N THR A 253 -5.56 -14.86 -11.41
CA THR A 253 -5.81 -16.03 -10.57
C THR A 253 -7.25 -15.97 -10.01
N PRO A 254 -8.10 -16.94 -10.33
CA PRO A 254 -9.46 -17.01 -9.77
C PRO A 254 -9.42 -17.20 -8.25
N GLU A 255 -10.42 -16.63 -7.55
CA GLU A 255 -10.62 -16.81 -6.09
C GLU A 255 -9.37 -16.49 -5.24
N GLN A 256 -8.50 -15.62 -5.75
CA GLN A 256 -7.21 -15.30 -5.15
C GLN A 256 -7.31 -14.63 -3.77
N GLY A 257 -8.48 -14.06 -3.42
CA GLY A 257 -8.69 -13.42 -2.12
C GLY A 257 -7.95 -12.10 -1.97
N ALA A 258 -8.23 -11.10 -2.83
CA ALA A 258 -7.67 -9.76 -2.74
C ALA A 258 -7.97 -9.13 -1.37
N ARG A 259 -6.95 -8.97 -0.53
CA ARG A 259 -7.13 -8.55 0.87
C ARG A 259 -6.78 -7.11 1.12
N ARG A 260 -5.53 -6.71 0.95
CA ARG A 260 -5.04 -5.35 1.10
C ARG A 260 -4.53 -4.84 -0.23
N VAL A 261 -4.62 -3.54 -0.42
CA VAL A 261 -4.08 -2.83 -1.59
C VAL A 261 -3.25 -1.64 -1.15
N TRP A 262 -2.22 -1.35 -1.94
CA TRP A 262 -1.40 -0.14 -1.83
C TRP A 262 -0.96 0.31 -3.22
N SER A 263 -0.65 1.60 -3.40
CA SER A 263 -0.11 2.09 -4.67
C SER A 263 1.37 2.43 -4.56
N ASP A 264 2.09 2.30 -5.67
CA ASP A 264 3.44 2.81 -5.80
C ASP A 264 3.49 4.19 -6.46
N SER A 265 4.69 4.74 -6.64
CA SER A 265 4.91 6.05 -7.26
C SER A 265 4.50 6.13 -8.73
N PHE A 266 4.27 4.97 -9.37
CA PHE A 266 3.82 4.82 -10.76
C PHE A 266 2.30 4.59 -10.88
N ASN A 267 1.54 4.81 -9.81
CA ASN A 267 0.09 4.56 -9.74
C ASN A 267 -0.33 3.09 -9.94
N ARG A 268 0.62 2.12 -9.87
CA ARG A 268 0.28 0.71 -9.93
C ARG A 268 -0.31 0.26 -8.59
N ILE A 269 -1.25 -0.68 -8.65
CA ILE A 269 -1.98 -1.16 -7.47
C ILE A 269 -1.44 -2.53 -7.08
N TRP A 270 -0.72 -2.59 -5.97
CA TRP A 270 -0.21 -3.80 -5.37
C TRP A 270 -1.26 -4.45 -4.48
N VAL A 271 -1.36 -5.78 -4.54
CA VAL A 271 -2.44 -6.55 -3.89
C VAL A 271 -1.85 -7.73 -3.16
N SER A 272 -2.18 -7.89 -1.87
CA SER A 272 -1.94 -9.15 -1.16
C SER A 272 -3.09 -10.12 -1.45
N GLU A 273 -2.76 -11.29 -1.99
CA GLU A 273 -3.72 -12.32 -2.41
C GLU A 273 -3.75 -13.46 -1.41
N TRP A 274 -4.60 -13.33 -0.42
CA TRP A 274 -4.65 -14.20 0.75
C TRP A 274 -4.85 -15.69 0.45
N ASN A 275 -5.75 -16.02 -0.49
CA ASN A 275 -6.09 -17.41 -0.78
C ASN A 275 -5.07 -18.07 -1.72
N SER A 276 -4.54 -17.31 -2.69
CA SER A 276 -3.57 -17.83 -3.66
C SER A 276 -2.14 -17.84 -3.13
N GLY A 277 -1.87 -17.10 -2.03
CA GLY A 277 -0.52 -16.93 -1.50
C GLY A 277 0.40 -16.15 -2.42
N LYS A 278 -0.15 -15.19 -3.19
CA LYS A 278 0.58 -14.40 -4.16
C LYS A 278 0.63 -12.91 -3.79
N LEU A 279 1.57 -12.22 -4.41
CA LEU A 279 1.60 -10.78 -4.55
C LEU A 279 1.18 -10.45 -5.98
N GLY A 280 0.11 -9.66 -6.14
CA GLY A 280 -0.35 -9.17 -7.43
C GLY A 280 -0.03 -7.69 -7.64
N VAL A 281 0.07 -7.25 -8.89
CA VAL A 281 0.09 -5.83 -9.28
C VAL A 281 -0.78 -5.58 -10.49
N TYR A 282 -1.62 -4.57 -10.42
CA TYR A 282 -2.38 -4.03 -11.54
C TYR A 282 -1.75 -2.72 -12.02
N ASN A 283 -1.50 -2.62 -13.31
CA ASN A 283 -1.05 -1.38 -13.96
C ASN A 283 -2.24 -0.73 -14.70
N PRO A 284 -2.74 0.44 -14.25
CA PRO A 284 -3.89 1.10 -14.86
C PRO A 284 -3.62 1.65 -16.26
N ASP A 285 -2.37 2.02 -16.61
CA ASP A 285 -2.01 2.61 -17.88
C ASP A 285 -2.26 1.65 -19.06
N ASN A 286 -1.81 0.40 -18.89
CA ASN A 286 -1.93 -0.64 -19.90
C ASN A 286 -2.95 -1.72 -19.57
N LYS A 287 -3.60 -1.62 -18.39
CA LYS A 287 -4.61 -2.56 -17.89
C LYS A 287 -4.10 -4.00 -17.75
N SER A 288 -2.81 -4.14 -17.41
CA SER A 288 -2.16 -5.44 -17.24
C SER A 288 -2.06 -5.84 -15.78
N TRP A 289 -1.96 -7.15 -15.56
CA TRP A 289 -1.68 -7.78 -14.28
C TRP A 289 -0.37 -8.56 -14.33
N ASN A 290 0.39 -8.52 -13.23
CA ASN A 290 1.44 -9.48 -12.95
C ASN A 290 1.23 -10.05 -11.55
N GLU A 291 1.60 -11.32 -11.34
CA GLU A 291 1.49 -12.02 -10.07
C GLU A 291 2.77 -12.81 -9.79
N TRP A 292 3.22 -12.81 -8.55
CA TRP A 292 4.37 -13.59 -8.08
C TRP A 292 3.97 -14.47 -6.91
N GLN A 293 4.38 -15.74 -6.96
CA GLN A 293 4.21 -16.65 -5.83
C GLN A 293 5.11 -16.21 -4.67
N ILE A 294 4.53 -15.98 -3.51
CA ILE A 294 5.29 -15.69 -2.28
C ILE A 294 6.05 -16.95 -1.87
N PRO A 295 7.34 -16.84 -1.49
CA PRO A 295 8.14 -17.97 -1.04
C PRO A 295 7.57 -18.60 0.24
N GLY A 296 7.72 -19.92 0.37
CA GLY A 296 7.31 -20.67 1.56
C GLY A 296 6.23 -21.70 1.29
N GLU A 297 5.86 -22.43 2.33
CA GLU A 297 4.79 -23.43 2.28
C GLU A 297 3.46 -22.78 2.66
N ASN A 298 2.50 -22.78 1.73
CA ASN A 298 1.16 -22.21 1.91
C ASN A 298 1.17 -20.76 2.46
N PRO A 299 1.80 -19.79 1.78
CA PRO A 299 1.87 -18.42 2.26
C PRO A 299 0.49 -17.82 2.46
N LEU A 300 0.37 -16.98 3.49
CA LEU A 300 -0.86 -16.29 3.87
C LEU A 300 -0.58 -14.76 3.96
N PRO A 301 -0.42 -14.08 2.80
CA PRO A 301 -0.11 -12.66 2.77
C PRO A 301 -1.29 -11.83 3.26
N TYR A 302 -1.07 -11.09 4.35
CA TYR A 302 -2.12 -10.26 4.93
C TYR A 302 -2.01 -8.80 4.47
N ALA A 303 -0.96 -8.10 4.87
CA ALA A 303 -0.71 -6.71 4.52
C ALA A 303 0.05 -6.58 3.20
N VAL A 304 -0.10 -5.44 2.56
CA VAL A 304 0.79 -4.92 1.53
C VAL A 304 0.98 -3.42 1.76
N TYR A 305 2.21 -2.95 1.65
CA TYR A 305 2.62 -1.56 1.75
C TYR A 305 3.76 -1.31 0.76
N VAL A 306 3.86 -0.12 0.18
CA VAL A 306 4.95 0.26 -0.71
C VAL A 306 5.67 1.45 -0.09
N ASP A 307 6.99 1.34 0.08
CA ASP A 307 7.81 2.39 0.66
C ASP A 307 8.21 3.48 -0.35
N GLU A 308 8.90 4.51 0.11
CA GLU A 308 9.36 5.65 -0.70
C GLU A 308 10.40 5.30 -1.78
N HIS A 309 10.88 4.06 -1.81
CA HIS A 309 11.77 3.51 -2.84
C HIS A 309 11.07 2.52 -3.77
N ASP A 310 9.73 2.49 -3.74
CA ASP A 310 8.87 1.55 -4.47
C ASP A 310 9.13 0.06 -4.15
N MET A 311 9.70 -0.22 -2.96
CA MET A 311 9.80 -1.60 -2.48
C MET A 311 8.49 -2.02 -1.82
N VAL A 312 8.05 -3.23 -2.12
CA VAL A 312 6.77 -3.74 -1.65
C VAL A 312 6.97 -4.60 -0.42
N TRP A 313 6.33 -4.22 0.68
CA TRP A 313 6.35 -4.93 1.94
C TRP A 313 5.09 -5.74 2.15
N ILE A 314 5.23 -6.97 2.60
CA ILE A 314 4.13 -7.90 2.82
C ILE A 314 4.30 -8.53 4.21
N SER A 315 3.22 -8.69 4.96
CA SER A 315 3.22 -9.57 6.13
C SER A 315 2.71 -10.95 5.72
N ASP A 316 3.45 -12.00 6.08
CA ASP A 316 3.03 -13.39 5.84
C ASP A 316 2.77 -14.11 7.17
N PHE A 317 1.52 -14.51 7.37
CA PHE A 317 1.10 -15.21 8.58
C PHE A 317 1.66 -16.63 8.68
N ALA A 318 1.87 -17.30 7.53
CA ALA A 318 2.33 -18.68 7.51
C ALA A 318 3.81 -18.78 7.94
N SER A 319 4.64 -17.90 7.42
CA SER A 319 6.08 -17.89 7.74
C SER A 319 6.42 -17.12 9.02
N ASN A 320 5.47 -16.36 9.59
CA ASN A 320 5.69 -15.42 10.69
C ASN A 320 6.78 -14.40 10.37
N SER A 321 6.66 -13.77 9.20
CA SER A 321 7.70 -12.91 8.63
C SER A 321 7.09 -11.65 8.03
N LEU A 322 7.93 -10.61 7.89
CA LEU A 322 7.73 -9.56 6.91
C LEU A 322 8.59 -9.87 5.69
N LEU A 323 8.03 -9.67 4.51
CA LEU A 323 8.72 -9.88 3.24
C LEU A 323 8.88 -8.53 2.55
N ARG A 324 10.02 -8.32 1.91
CA ARG A 324 10.29 -7.17 1.04
C ARG A 324 10.48 -7.68 -0.39
N PHE A 325 9.68 -7.20 -1.30
CA PHE A 325 9.78 -7.52 -2.73
C PHE A 325 10.38 -6.34 -3.50
N ASP A 326 11.38 -6.63 -4.31
CA ASP A 326 11.97 -5.67 -5.23
C ASP A 326 11.32 -5.86 -6.62
N PRO A 327 10.52 -4.87 -7.10
CA PRO A 327 9.81 -5.00 -8.37
C PRO A 327 10.70 -5.02 -9.61
N ILE A 328 11.94 -4.52 -9.51
CA ILE A 328 12.90 -4.49 -10.62
C ILE A 328 13.63 -5.84 -10.73
N LEU A 329 14.06 -6.38 -9.58
CA LEU A 329 14.77 -7.66 -9.53
C LEU A 329 13.82 -8.86 -9.49
N GLU A 330 12.53 -8.62 -9.22
CA GLU A 330 11.49 -9.64 -8.98
C GLU A 330 11.90 -10.66 -7.90
N LYS A 331 12.45 -10.15 -6.78
CA LYS A 331 12.98 -10.98 -5.70
C LYS A 331 12.38 -10.61 -4.35
N PHE A 332 12.13 -11.64 -3.55
CA PHE A 332 11.72 -11.50 -2.16
C PHE A 332 12.92 -11.60 -1.22
N GLY A 333 12.96 -10.71 -0.23
CA GLY A 333 13.78 -10.81 0.97
C GLY A 333 12.90 -11.10 2.17
N GLU A 334 13.37 -11.89 3.14
CA GLU A 334 12.59 -12.31 4.30
C GLU A 334 13.19 -11.77 5.60
N PHE A 335 12.32 -11.21 6.45
CA PHE A 335 12.61 -10.75 7.80
C PHE A 335 11.77 -11.57 8.79
N LYS A 336 12.39 -12.55 9.46
CA LYS A 336 11.74 -13.34 10.51
C LYS A 336 11.40 -12.46 11.70
N LEU A 337 10.15 -12.52 12.16
CA LEU A 337 9.74 -11.82 13.37
C LEU A 337 10.34 -12.51 14.60
N PRO A 338 10.88 -11.72 15.57
CA PRO A 338 11.46 -12.28 16.79
C PRO A 338 10.45 -13.05 17.63
N THR A 339 9.23 -12.52 17.74
CA THR A 339 8.16 -13.18 18.49
C THR A 339 7.35 -14.11 17.60
N LYS A 340 7.12 -15.33 18.05
CA LYS A 340 6.36 -16.35 17.34
C LYS A 340 4.87 -16.01 17.29
N ASP A 341 4.21 -16.39 16.21
CA ASP A 341 2.77 -16.23 15.99
C ASP A 341 2.28 -14.78 16.13
N ALA A 342 3.09 -13.85 15.68
CA ALA A 342 2.87 -12.41 15.80
C ALA A 342 1.59 -11.93 15.08
N LYS A 343 1.30 -12.46 13.89
CA LYS A 343 0.11 -12.11 13.07
C LYS A 343 0.05 -10.61 12.76
N VAL A 344 1.05 -10.11 12.05
CA VAL A 344 1.08 -8.71 11.65
C VAL A 344 -0.01 -8.41 10.61
N ARG A 345 -1.01 -7.60 10.99
CA ARG A 345 -2.23 -7.38 10.22
C ARG A 345 -2.19 -6.23 9.23
N GLN A 346 -1.36 -5.23 9.50
CA GLN A 346 -1.26 -4.08 8.61
C GLN A 346 0.16 -3.51 8.69
N LEU A 347 0.62 -2.94 7.58
CA LEU A 347 1.90 -2.27 7.47
C LEU A 347 1.69 -0.84 6.99
N LEU A 348 2.36 0.11 7.62
CA LEU A 348 2.58 1.47 7.12
C LEU A 348 3.99 1.91 7.47
N GLY A 349 4.53 2.83 6.70
CA GLY A 349 5.90 3.31 6.92
C GLY A 349 6.03 4.82 6.78
N ILE A 350 7.16 5.32 7.25
CA ILE A 350 7.58 6.71 7.13
C ILE A 350 9.11 6.77 7.15
N HIS A 351 9.71 7.51 6.20
CA HIS A 351 11.15 7.86 6.21
C HIS A 351 12.12 6.71 6.52
N GLY A 352 12.08 5.62 5.74
CA GLY A 352 12.98 4.48 5.90
C GLY A 352 12.59 3.50 7.02
N GLU A 353 11.42 3.66 7.59
CA GLU A 353 10.85 2.75 8.57
C GLU A 353 9.57 2.09 8.05
N VAL A 354 9.39 0.82 8.37
CA VAL A 354 8.14 0.08 8.14
C VAL A 354 7.64 -0.45 9.48
N TRP A 355 6.41 -0.11 9.81
CA TRP A 355 5.75 -0.48 11.05
C TRP A 355 4.64 -1.47 10.83
N GLY A 356 4.41 -2.35 11.79
CA GLY A 356 3.33 -3.33 11.78
C GLY A 356 2.74 -3.60 13.15
N ALA A 357 1.48 -4.03 13.18
CA ALA A 357 0.77 -4.38 14.40
C ALA A 357 0.73 -5.90 14.59
N GLU A 358 1.40 -6.41 15.63
CA GLU A 358 1.43 -7.83 16.00
C GLU A 358 0.23 -8.19 16.88
N SER A 359 -0.89 -8.54 16.24
CA SER A 359 -2.19 -8.66 16.94
C SER A 359 -2.28 -9.79 17.96
N ASN A 360 -1.46 -10.84 17.84
CA ASN A 360 -1.49 -11.96 18.78
C ASN A 360 -0.56 -11.81 19.97
N THR A 361 0.35 -10.84 19.93
CA THR A 361 1.46 -10.75 20.89
C THR A 361 1.49 -9.45 21.66
N ASP A 362 0.48 -8.58 21.47
CA ASP A 362 0.39 -7.25 22.07
C ASP A 362 1.70 -6.46 21.86
N LYS A 363 2.14 -6.38 20.58
CA LYS A 363 3.33 -5.64 20.18
C LYS A 363 3.12 -4.86 18.90
N LEU A 364 3.96 -3.86 18.70
CA LEU A 364 4.23 -3.27 17.39
C LEU A 364 5.64 -3.68 16.96
N VAL A 365 5.84 -3.88 15.65
CA VAL A 365 7.16 -4.15 15.08
C VAL A 365 7.58 -3.02 14.17
N ARG A 366 8.87 -2.66 14.23
CA ARG A 366 9.53 -1.74 13.32
C ARG A 366 10.63 -2.47 12.57
N ILE A 367 10.67 -2.30 11.25
CA ILE A 367 11.86 -2.56 10.44
C ILE A 367 12.42 -1.20 10.02
N GLN A 368 13.70 -0.98 10.26
CA GLN A 368 14.39 0.27 9.95
C GLN A 368 15.70 -0.03 9.23
N MET A 369 16.03 0.75 8.20
CA MET A 369 17.35 0.70 7.57
C MET A 369 18.41 1.19 8.56
N SER A 370 19.42 0.36 8.80
CA SER A 370 20.58 0.73 9.64
C SER A 370 21.40 1.80 8.94
N ASN A 371 21.68 2.89 9.62
CA ASN A 371 22.52 3.99 9.14
C ASN A 371 23.98 3.56 8.94
#